data_db3678680e05266653054aca123caf9b
#
_entry.id   db3678680e05266653054aca123caf9b
#
_cell.length_a   1.000
_cell.length_b   1.000
_cell.length_c   1.000
_cell.angle_alpha   90.00
_cell.angle_beta   90.00
_cell.angle_gamma   90.00
#
_symmetry.space_group_name_H-M   'P 1'
#
loop_
_entity.id
_entity.type
_entity.pdbx_description
1 polymer ?
#
loop_
_entity_poly.entity_id
_entity_poly.type
_entity_poly.pdbx_seq_one_letter_code
_entity_poly.pdbx_strand_id
1 'polypeptide(L)'
;MDRLCALLAGGFLVGVLTAETPAQTVYRSGVDLVYVTATVVDRDGRFVAGLTADDFVVSEEGRRQPIVSFSAVRVPVSLGIALDVSGSMLPPRIDTARAAIRRLVNDLLGADDELFFAVFERRLSLLQEWTSDRGVFGRALDRAKVGGTTALYDAVQGLLPVVESGSHDKKALLVVSDGDDRASQTSEKRLQQIVRRSDVLVYALGVDDGSGVNARSLRRFTDDTGGRTEVVNGFKNLDTATSRLADELNRQYQLAYVMPSPRDGRWHPINVEVRKRGVVVRARSGYVRH
;
A
#
# COMPACT_ATOMS: atom_id res chain seq x y z
N MET A 1 -10.59 -103.64 6.93
CA MET A 1 -9.37 -103.32 7.64
C MET A 1 -8.72 -102.14 6.91
N ASP A 2 -8.66 -100.87 7.25
CA ASP A 2 -8.74 -100.24 8.51
C ASP A 2 -8.82 -98.74 8.45
N ARG A 3 -9.48 -98.23 9.41
CA ARG A 3 -9.30 -96.98 10.11
C ARG A 3 -9.31 -95.64 9.31
N LEU A 4 -10.45 -95.06 9.46
CA LEU A 4 -10.74 -93.62 9.46
C LEU A 4 -9.79 -92.84 10.40
N CYS A 5 -9.20 -91.76 9.91
CA CYS A 5 -8.71 -90.68 10.76
C CYS A 5 -9.34 -89.34 10.33
N ALA A 6 -10.20 -88.82 11.18
CA ALA A 6 -10.81 -87.52 11.03
C ALA A 6 -9.82 -86.44 11.50
N LEU A 7 -9.53 -85.45 10.68
CA LEU A 7 -8.86 -84.22 11.08
C LEU A 7 -9.86 -83.08 11.21
N LEU A 8 -10.05 -82.65 12.44
CA LEU A 8 -10.77 -81.43 12.80
C LEU A 8 -9.90 -80.22 12.50
N ALA A 9 -10.27 -79.37 11.51
CA ALA A 9 -9.71 -78.12 11.29
C ALA A 9 -10.41 -77.04 12.12
N GLY A 10 -9.77 -76.57 13.20
CA GLY A 10 -10.22 -75.44 14.00
C GLY A 10 -9.90 -74.15 13.30
N GLY A 11 -10.95 -73.44 12.85
CA GLY A 11 -10.78 -72.09 12.28
C GLY A 11 -10.61 -71.05 13.39
N PHE A 12 -9.45 -70.41 13.45
CA PHE A 12 -9.22 -69.24 14.30
C PHE A 12 -9.69 -67.98 13.54
N LEU A 13 -10.80 -67.40 14.01
CA LEU A 13 -11.31 -66.12 13.51
C LEU A 13 -10.52 -65.02 14.19
N VAL A 14 -9.58 -64.41 13.50
CA VAL A 14 -8.85 -63.20 13.95
C VAL A 14 -9.74 -61.97 13.65
N GLY A 15 -10.40 -61.47 14.69
CA GLY A 15 -11.11 -60.20 14.60
C GLY A 15 -10.11 -59.02 14.50
N VAL A 16 -10.05 -58.36 13.35
CA VAL A 16 -9.30 -57.11 13.18
C VAL A 16 -10.14 -56.01 13.81
N LEU A 17 -9.74 -55.55 15.00
CA LEU A 17 -10.22 -54.29 15.58
C LEU A 17 -9.59 -53.12 14.80
N THR A 18 -10.38 -52.49 13.93
CA THR A 18 -10.03 -51.22 13.34
C THR A 18 -10.20 -50.13 14.41
N ALA A 19 -9.12 -49.67 15.00
CA ALA A 19 -9.12 -48.49 15.85
C ALA A 19 -9.35 -47.25 14.94
N GLU A 20 -10.53 -46.68 15.02
CA GLU A 20 -10.77 -45.35 14.44
C GLU A 20 -9.96 -44.34 15.23
N THR A 21 -8.94 -43.78 14.58
CA THR A 21 -8.17 -42.65 15.11
C THR A 21 -9.11 -41.43 15.06
N PRO A 22 -9.36 -40.76 16.20
CA PRO A 22 -10.18 -39.55 16.18
C PRO A 22 -9.45 -38.51 15.33
N ALA A 23 -10.13 -38.00 14.30
CA ALA A 23 -9.63 -36.88 13.48
C ALA A 23 -9.37 -35.69 14.42
N GLN A 24 -8.11 -35.38 14.67
CA GLN A 24 -7.72 -34.13 15.33
C GLN A 24 -8.19 -32.98 14.46
N THR A 25 -9.28 -32.36 14.86
CA THR A 25 -9.71 -31.08 14.31
C THR A 25 -8.65 -30.05 14.71
N VAL A 26 -7.70 -29.78 13.81
CA VAL A 26 -6.74 -28.70 13.99
C VAL A 26 -7.55 -27.40 13.89
N TYR A 27 -7.98 -26.87 15.02
CA TYR A 27 -8.43 -25.48 15.12
C TYR A 27 -7.22 -24.61 14.81
N ARG A 28 -7.08 -24.16 13.56
CA ARG A 28 -6.26 -23.01 13.24
C ARG A 28 -6.97 -21.78 13.80
N SER A 29 -6.73 -21.50 15.06
CA SER A 29 -7.06 -20.21 15.66
C SER A 29 -6.10 -19.18 15.06
N GLY A 30 -6.33 -18.79 13.81
CA GLY A 30 -5.65 -17.65 13.19
C GLY A 30 -6.23 -16.41 13.87
N VAL A 31 -5.43 -15.73 14.66
CA VAL A 31 -5.78 -14.40 15.17
C VAL A 31 -5.61 -13.43 14.01
N ASP A 32 -6.70 -12.84 13.53
CA ASP A 32 -6.65 -11.82 12.50
C ASP A 32 -6.03 -10.54 13.08
N LEU A 33 -5.02 -10.02 12.39
CA LEU A 33 -4.33 -8.80 12.77
C LEU A 33 -4.70 -7.65 11.84
N VAL A 34 -4.89 -6.48 12.42
CA VAL A 34 -4.98 -5.22 11.69
C VAL A 34 -3.60 -4.58 11.68
N TYR A 35 -3.01 -4.48 10.49
CA TYR A 35 -1.74 -3.80 10.30
C TYR A 35 -1.97 -2.32 10.03
N VAL A 36 -1.22 -1.48 10.71
CA VAL A 36 -1.28 -0.02 10.56
C VAL A 36 0.14 0.52 10.36
N THR A 37 0.37 1.08 9.19
CA THR A 37 1.62 1.79 8.90
C THR A 37 1.49 3.23 9.36
N ALA A 38 2.43 3.71 10.18
CA ALA A 38 2.43 5.06 10.71
C ALA A 38 3.74 5.79 10.36
N THR A 39 3.61 6.99 9.82
CA THR A 39 4.71 7.94 9.64
C THR A 39 4.65 8.99 10.75
N VAL A 40 5.75 9.20 11.46
CA VAL A 40 5.86 10.21 12.52
C VAL A 40 6.89 11.24 12.10
N VAL A 41 6.48 12.50 12.02
CA VAL A 41 7.36 13.61 11.64
C VAL A 41 7.34 14.72 12.70
N ASP A 42 8.43 15.48 12.78
CA ASP A 42 8.50 16.70 13.57
C ASP A 42 7.79 17.87 12.86
N ARG A 43 7.87 19.07 13.46
CA ARG A 43 7.26 20.29 12.90
C ARG A 43 7.90 20.74 11.58
N ASP A 44 9.14 20.33 11.32
CA ASP A 44 9.86 20.62 10.06
C ASP A 44 9.57 19.56 8.99
N GLY A 45 8.76 18.54 9.30
CA GLY A 45 8.39 17.44 8.41
C GLY A 45 9.48 16.37 8.31
N ARG A 46 10.45 16.33 9.23
CA ARG A 46 11.51 15.32 9.28
C ARG A 46 11.02 14.11 10.06
N PHE A 47 11.36 12.91 9.57
CA PHE A 47 11.02 11.67 10.25
C PHE A 47 11.62 11.61 11.67
N VAL A 48 10.79 11.26 12.63
CA VAL A 48 11.17 11.04 14.03
C VAL A 48 11.52 9.58 14.23
N ALA A 49 12.81 9.30 14.40
CA ALA A 49 13.33 7.95 14.66
C ALA A 49 13.36 7.62 16.16
N GLY A 50 13.54 6.33 16.47
CA GLY A 50 13.80 5.82 17.84
C GLY A 50 12.55 5.70 18.71
N LEU A 51 11.35 5.78 18.14
CA LEU A 51 10.13 5.47 18.87
C LEU A 51 9.97 3.97 19.08
N THR A 52 9.36 3.59 20.17
CA THR A 52 9.04 2.21 20.57
C THR A 52 7.52 2.00 20.57
N ALA A 53 7.08 0.76 20.73
CA ALA A 53 5.64 0.45 20.83
C ALA A 53 4.94 1.24 21.95
N ASP A 54 5.65 1.53 23.07
CA ASP A 54 5.09 2.24 24.22
C ASP A 54 4.81 3.72 23.94
N ASP A 55 5.47 4.27 22.92
CA ASP A 55 5.23 5.65 22.49
C ASP A 55 3.92 5.80 21.71
N PHE A 56 3.36 4.71 21.19
CA PHE A 56 2.15 4.73 20.37
C PHE A 56 0.88 4.39 21.15
N VAL A 57 -0.19 5.01 20.74
CA VAL A 57 -1.55 4.67 21.15
C VAL A 57 -2.38 4.46 19.90
N VAL A 58 -2.88 3.24 19.71
CA VAL A 58 -3.80 2.90 18.63
C VAL A 58 -5.20 2.79 19.22
N SER A 59 -6.18 3.38 18.57
CA SER A 59 -7.58 3.22 18.93
C SER A 59 -8.42 2.93 17.68
N GLU A 60 -9.40 2.03 17.84
CA GLU A 60 -10.42 1.72 16.85
C GLU A 60 -11.78 2.07 17.43
N GLU A 61 -12.59 2.86 16.71
CA GLU A 61 -13.88 3.38 17.18
C GLU A 61 -13.78 4.08 18.56
N GLY A 62 -12.65 4.76 18.83
CA GLY A 62 -12.37 5.41 20.11
C GLY A 62 -11.95 4.46 21.24
N ARG A 63 -11.89 3.16 21.01
CA ARG A 63 -11.44 2.17 22.00
C ARG A 63 -9.97 1.83 21.77
N ARG A 64 -9.14 1.99 22.81
CA ARG A 64 -7.72 1.66 22.75
C ARG A 64 -7.52 0.18 22.44
N GLN A 65 -6.61 -0.10 21.49
CA GLN A 65 -6.20 -1.43 21.08
C GLN A 65 -4.78 -1.74 21.58
N PRO A 66 -4.54 -2.91 22.19
CA PRO A 66 -3.19 -3.34 22.54
C PRO A 66 -2.37 -3.59 21.27
N ILE A 67 -1.19 -2.98 21.17
CA ILE A 67 -0.24 -3.27 20.09
C ILE A 67 0.41 -4.62 20.39
N VAL A 68 0.20 -5.60 19.49
CA VAL A 68 0.75 -6.96 19.63
C VAL A 68 1.97 -7.20 18.76
N SER A 69 2.20 -6.33 17.76
CA SER A 69 3.42 -6.34 16.93
C SER A 69 3.84 -4.91 16.62
N PHE A 70 5.14 -4.68 16.64
CA PHE A 70 5.77 -3.39 16.36
C PHE A 70 7.05 -3.61 15.59
N SER A 71 7.28 -2.84 14.52
CA SER A 71 8.52 -2.81 13.78
C SER A 71 8.84 -1.38 13.32
N ALA A 72 10.11 -1.00 13.44
CA ALA A 72 10.69 0.21 12.86
C ALA A 72 11.71 -0.13 11.76
N VAL A 73 11.80 -1.40 11.39
CA VAL A 73 12.70 -1.87 10.34
C VAL A 73 12.09 -1.58 8.98
N ARG A 74 12.90 -1.09 8.03
CA ARG A 74 12.48 -0.93 6.66
C ARG A 74 12.00 -2.27 6.09
N VAL A 75 10.86 -2.25 5.45
CA VAL A 75 10.35 -3.37 4.66
C VAL A 75 10.30 -2.96 3.19
N PRO A 76 10.53 -3.90 2.25
CA PRO A 76 10.37 -3.64 0.83
C PRO A 76 8.96 -3.16 0.50
N VAL A 77 8.84 -2.38 -0.57
CA VAL A 77 7.57 -1.85 -1.05
C VAL A 77 7.26 -2.28 -2.47
N SER A 78 6.01 -2.65 -2.71
CA SER A 78 5.42 -2.72 -4.04
C SER A 78 4.88 -1.34 -4.40
N LEU A 79 5.63 -0.57 -5.21
CA LEU A 79 5.30 0.81 -5.55
C LEU A 79 4.81 0.93 -6.99
N GLY A 80 3.53 1.26 -7.15
CA GLY A 80 2.99 1.72 -8.42
C GLY A 80 3.32 3.19 -8.66
N ILE A 81 3.76 3.55 -9.86
CA ILE A 81 3.98 4.93 -10.25
C ILE A 81 3.05 5.26 -11.43
N ALA A 82 2.16 6.23 -11.21
CA ALA A 82 1.20 6.74 -12.19
C ALA A 82 1.58 8.16 -12.60
N LEU A 83 1.97 8.34 -13.85
CA LEU A 83 2.35 9.64 -14.40
C LEU A 83 1.22 10.20 -15.25
N ASP A 84 0.76 11.38 -14.90
CA ASP A 84 -0.11 12.20 -15.74
C ASP A 84 0.64 12.62 -17.01
N VAL A 85 0.07 12.30 -18.16
CA VAL A 85 0.61 12.70 -19.47
C VAL A 85 -0.41 13.54 -20.23
N SER A 86 -1.36 14.19 -19.57
CA SER A 86 -2.32 15.08 -20.17
C SER A 86 -1.67 16.34 -20.76
N GLY A 87 -2.45 17.10 -21.54
CA GLY A 87 -1.96 18.30 -22.21
C GLY A 87 -1.47 19.41 -21.28
N SER A 88 -1.87 19.41 -20.00
CA SER A 88 -1.33 20.34 -18.99
C SER A 88 0.09 19.97 -18.52
N MET A 89 0.53 18.74 -18.78
CA MET A 89 1.86 18.23 -18.43
C MET A 89 2.92 18.44 -19.53
N LEU A 90 2.71 19.36 -20.46
CA LEU A 90 3.73 19.73 -21.43
C LEU A 90 5.03 20.25 -20.75
N PRO A 91 6.21 20.21 -21.45
CA PRO A 91 7.43 20.81 -20.91
C PRO A 91 7.22 22.25 -20.43
N PRO A 92 7.80 22.64 -19.26
CA PRO A 92 8.81 21.90 -18.48
C PRO A 92 8.24 20.93 -17.42
N ARG A 93 6.91 20.80 -17.25
CA ARG A 93 6.31 19.95 -16.19
C ARG A 93 6.68 18.49 -16.34
N ILE A 94 6.50 17.93 -17.54
CA ILE A 94 6.79 16.51 -17.77
C ILE A 94 8.27 16.18 -17.56
N ASP A 95 9.16 17.11 -17.88
CA ASP A 95 10.61 16.94 -17.67
C ASP A 95 10.96 16.93 -16.18
N THR A 96 10.32 17.82 -15.40
CA THR A 96 10.43 17.84 -13.94
C THR A 96 9.87 16.55 -13.34
N ALA A 97 8.72 16.09 -13.81
CA ALA A 97 8.09 14.84 -13.35
C ALA A 97 8.99 13.62 -13.60
N ARG A 98 9.55 13.52 -14.81
CA ARG A 98 10.49 12.44 -15.17
C ARG A 98 11.75 12.47 -14.32
N ALA A 99 12.32 13.66 -14.11
CA ALA A 99 13.51 13.82 -13.27
C ALA A 99 13.23 13.40 -11.82
N ALA A 100 12.08 13.78 -11.26
CA ALA A 100 11.66 13.39 -9.93
C ALA A 100 11.47 11.86 -9.80
N ILE A 101 10.79 11.24 -10.77
CA ILE A 101 10.60 9.78 -10.81
C ILE A 101 11.95 9.06 -10.93
N ARG A 102 12.84 9.50 -11.83
CA ARG A 102 14.17 8.88 -11.97
C ARG A 102 14.97 8.95 -10.69
N ARG A 103 15.01 10.12 -10.06
CA ARG A 103 15.70 10.29 -8.78
C ARG A 103 15.13 9.38 -7.70
N LEU A 104 13.81 9.34 -7.55
CA LEU A 104 13.17 8.46 -6.57
C LEU A 104 13.55 6.99 -6.82
N VAL A 105 13.38 6.52 -8.05
CA VAL A 105 13.57 5.11 -8.42
C VAL A 105 15.02 4.67 -8.34
N ASN A 106 15.97 5.48 -8.84
CA ASN A 106 17.37 5.07 -8.96
C ASN A 106 18.18 5.35 -7.70
N ASP A 107 17.89 6.45 -6.99
CA ASP A 107 18.78 6.96 -5.95
C ASP A 107 18.21 6.73 -4.55
N LEU A 108 16.90 6.60 -4.40
CA LEU A 108 16.24 6.69 -3.11
C LEU A 108 15.48 5.43 -2.69
N LEU A 109 15.06 4.59 -3.64
CA LEU A 109 14.40 3.30 -3.32
C LEU A 109 15.40 2.17 -3.15
N GLY A 110 15.04 1.16 -2.35
CA GLY A 110 15.85 -0.01 -2.13
C GLY A 110 15.90 -0.95 -3.35
N ALA A 111 16.96 -1.75 -3.44
CA ALA A 111 17.12 -2.73 -4.53
C ALA A 111 16.06 -3.83 -4.53
N ASP A 112 15.48 -4.10 -3.37
CA ASP A 112 14.46 -5.10 -3.10
C ASP A 112 13.01 -4.58 -3.33
N ASP A 113 12.85 -3.27 -3.64
CA ASP A 113 11.55 -2.74 -4.01
C ASP A 113 11.17 -3.14 -5.44
N GLU A 114 9.91 -3.47 -5.65
CA GLU A 114 9.36 -3.70 -6.98
C GLU A 114 8.49 -2.53 -7.43
N LEU A 115 8.47 -2.31 -8.73
CA LEU A 115 7.82 -1.16 -9.34
C LEU A 115 6.93 -1.59 -10.50
N PHE A 116 5.79 -0.93 -10.68
CA PHE A 116 5.13 -0.85 -11.99
C PHE A 116 5.05 0.59 -12.45
N PHE A 117 4.88 0.79 -13.75
CA PHE A 117 4.73 2.11 -14.32
C PHE A 117 3.50 2.21 -15.22
N ALA A 118 2.63 3.16 -14.89
CA ALA A 118 1.46 3.49 -15.67
C ALA A 118 1.47 4.97 -16.06
N VAL A 119 0.85 5.28 -17.17
CA VAL A 119 0.54 6.64 -17.59
C VAL A 119 -0.96 6.81 -17.70
N PHE A 120 -1.43 8.01 -17.44
CA PHE A 120 -2.85 8.32 -17.65
C PHE A 120 -3.02 9.70 -18.28
N GLU A 121 -4.03 9.79 -19.10
CA GLU A 121 -4.64 11.00 -19.61
C GLU A 121 -6.17 10.84 -19.48
N ARG A 122 -6.90 10.70 -20.55
CA ARG A 122 -8.30 10.24 -20.56
C ARG A 122 -8.41 8.74 -20.33
N ARG A 123 -7.36 8.00 -20.67
CA ARG A 123 -7.25 6.55 -20.53
C ARG A 123 -6.04 6.21 -19.67
N LEU A 124 -6.21 5.14 -18.90
CA LEU A 124 -5.11 4.53 -18.14
C LEU A 124 -4.40 3.50 -19.03
N SER A 125 -3.06 3.55 -19.03
CA SER A 125 -2.21 2.60 -19.76
C SER A 125 -1.06 2.13 -18.88
N LEU A 126 -0.95 0.83 -18.69
CA LEU A 126 0.19 0.21 -18.01
C LEU A 126 1.33 0.06 -19.02
N LEU A 127 2.43 0.79 -18.83
CA LEU A 127 3.60 0.77 -19.70
C LEU A 127 4.66 -0.22 -19.25
N GLN A 128 4.68 -0.57 -17.97
CA GLN A 128 5.54 -1.58 -17.37
C GLN A 128 4.81 -2.26 -16.22
N GLU A 129 4.70 -3.58 -16.30
CA GLU A 129 4.25 -4.43 -15.20
C GLU A 129 5.29 -4.49 -14.07
N TRP A 130 4.99 -5.20 -12.98
CA TRP A 130 5.88 -5.32 -11.85
C TRP A 130 7.30 -5.75 -12.24
N THR A 131 8.30 -5.00 -11.79
CA THR A 131 9.72 -5.27 -12.00
C THR A 131 10.59 -4.64 -10.91
N SER A 132 11.69 -5.27 -10.56
CA SER A 132 12.78 -4.67 -9.76
C SER A 132 13.91 -4.10 -10.64
N ASP A 133 13.88 -4.36 -11.95
CA ASP A 133 14.88 -3.84 -12.90
C ASP A 133 14.64 -2.35 -13.20
N ARG A 134 15.50 -1.51 -12.63
CA ARG A 134 15.46 -0.04 -12.81
C ARG A 134 15.68 0.39 -14.26
N GLY A 135 16.46 -0.37 -15.03
CA GLY A 135 16.70 -0.11 -16.45
C GLY A 135 15.47 -0.37 -17.31
N VAL A 136 14.75 -1.47 -17.04
CA VAL A 136 13.45 -1.76 -17.67
C VAL A 136 12.45 -0.65 -17.37
N PHE A 137 12.34 -0.26 -16.10
CA PHE A 137 11.48 0.83 -15.67
C PHE A 137 11.84 2.15 -16.37
N GLY A 138 13.13 2.52 -16.41
CA GLY A 138 13.60 3.74 -17.06
C GLY A 138 13.23 3.82 -18.54
N ARG A 139 13.36 2.72 -19.27
CA ARG A 139 12.94 2.66 -20.69
C ARG A 139 11.42 2.84 -20.87
N ALA A 140 10.63 2.35 -19.92
CA ALA A 140 9.19 2.57 -19.94
C ALA A 140 8.83 4.03 -19.69
N LEU A 141 9.51 4.67 -18.72
CA LEU A 141 9.34 6.10 -18.42
C LEU A 141 9.65 6.99 -19.63
N ASP A 142 10.69 6.66 -20.43
CA ASP A 142 11.06 7.40 -21.64
C ASP A 142 10.02 7.30 -22.76
N ARG A 143 9.23 6.23 -22.79
CA ARG A 143 8.15 6.03 -23.78
C ARG A 143 6.88 6.84 -23.47
N ALA A 144 6.75 7.41 -22.28
CA ALA A 144 5.59 8.21 -21.91
C ALA A 144 5.46 9.43 -22.85
N LYS A 145 4.31 9.57 -23.52
CA LYS A 145 4.03 10.67 -24.45
C LYS A 145 2.91 11.55 -23.90
N VAL A 146 3.10 12.87 -23.96
CA VAL A 146 2.13 13.85 -23.48
C VAL A 146 1.06 14.12 -24.54
N GLY A 147 -0.20 14.22 -24.10
CA GLY A 147 -1.36 14.55 -24.91
C GLY A 147 -2.65 14.21 -24.20
N GLY A 148 -3.78 14.69 -24.72
CA GLY A 148 -5.11 14.36 -24.17
C GLY A 148 -5.56 15.22 -22.99
N THR A 149 -6.62 14.76 -22.32
CA THR A 149 -7.24 15.40 -21.15
C THR A 149 -7.02 14.52 -19.91
N THR A 150 -7.30 15.03 -18.71
CA THR A 150 -6.95 14.35 -17.45
C THR A 150 -8.13 13.63 -16.84
N ALA A 151 -8.04 12.31 -16.62
CA ALA A 151 -8.97 11.50 -15.83
C ALA A 151 -8.25 10.96 -14.58
N LEU A 152 -7.88 11.85 -13.67
CA LEU A 152 -7.06 11.58 -12.48
C LEU A 152 -7.75 10.59 -11.54
N TYR A 153 -9.04 10.82 -11.22
CA TYR A 153 -9.75 9.98 -10.26
C TYR A 153 -10.01 8.58 -10.79
N ASP A 154 -10.31 8.45 -12.08
CA ASP A 154 -10.47 7.15 -12.74
C ASP A 154 -9.15 6.39 -12.77
N ALA A 155 -8.03 7.07 -13.01
CA ALA A 155 -6.70 6.46 -13.00
C ALA A 155 -6.33 5.93 -11.62
N VAL A 156 -6.52 6.72 -10.55
CA VAL A 156 -6.26 6.26 -9.18
C VAL A 156 -7.13 5.06 -8.85
N GLN A 157 -8.44 5.12 -9.09
CA GLN A 157 -9.35 4.01 -8.87
C GLN A 157 -8.93 2.75 -9.62
N GLY A 158 -8.57 2.88 -10.90
CA GLY A 158 -8.20 1.74 -11.75
C GLY A 158 -6.87 1.08 -11.37
N LEU A 159 -5.98 1.83 -10.71
CA LEU A 159 -4.66 1.32 -10.32
C LEU A 159 -4.65 0.65 -8.95
N LEU A 160 -5.60 0.92 -8.05
CA LEU A 160 -5.60 0.29 -6.73
C LEU A 160 -5.54 -1.24 -6.80
N PRO A 161 -6.35 -1.95 -7.62
CA PRO A 161 -6.25 -3.41 -7.74
C PRO A 161 -4.89 -3.88 -8.28
N VAL A 162 -4.25 -3.10 -9.15
CA VAL A 162 -2.90 -3.41 -9.66
C VAL A 162 -1.88 -3.30 -8.54
N VAL A 163 -1.95 -2.24 -7.71
CA VAL A 163 -1.08 -2.09 -6.54
C VAL A 163 -1.31 -3.22 -5.53
N GLU A 164 -2.56 -3.60 -5.28
CA GLU A 164 -2.92 -4.68 -4.37
C GLU A 164 -2.35 -6.04 -4.80
N SER A 165 -2.10 -6.26 -6.10
CA SER A 165 -1.47 -7.48 -6.63
C SER A 165 0.05 -7.55 -6.45
N GLY A 166 0.69 -6.51 -5.94
CA GLY A 166 2.13 -6.50 -5.65
C GLY A 166 2.54 -7.60 -4.65
N SER A 167 3.81 -8.02 -4.71
CA SER A 167 4.30 -9.17 -3.93
C SER A 167 4.65 -8.83 -2.47
N HIS A 168 4.94 -7.55 -2.18
CA HIS A 168 5.29 -7.11 -0.83
C HIS A 168 4.05 -6.74 -0.01
N ASP A 169 4.12 -6.92 1.31
CA ASP A 169 3.04 -6.53 2.23
C ASP A 169 2.78 -5.02 2.23
N LYS A 170 3.85 -4.23 2.09
CA LYS A 170 3.74 -2.79 1.97
C LYS A 170 3.43 -2.41 0.53
N LYS A 171 2.30 -1.77 0.32
CA LYS A 171 1.78 -1.38 -0.99
C LYS A 171 1.60 0.12 -1.07
N ALA A 172 2.11 0.72 -2.12
CA ALA A 172 2.01 2.16 -2.31
C ALA A 172 1.73 2.53 -3.79
N LEU A 173 1.02 3.63 -4.00
CA LEU A 173 0.79 4.27 -5.28
C LEU A 173 1.32 5.70 -5.22
N LEU A 174 2.24 6.05 -6.10
CA LEU A 174 2.67 7.43 -6.32
C LEU A 174 2.00 7.99 -7.58
N VAL A 175 1.19 9.01 -7.40
CA VAL A 175 0.57 9.77 -8.49
C VAL A 175 1.37 11.04 -8.75
N VAL A 176 1.80 11.25 -9.99
CA VAL A 176 2.53 12.44 -10.41
C VAL A 176 1.69 13.22 -11.42
N SER A 177 1.19 14.40 -11.03
CA SER A 177 0.21 15.19 -11.79
C SER A 177 0.22 16.65 -11.34
N ASP A 178 -0.40 17.55 -12.09
CA ASP A 178 -0.74 18.90 -11.65
C ASP A 178 -2.01 18.95 -10.75
N GLY A 179 -2.68 17.83 -10.60
CA GLY A 179 -3.82 17.65 -9.71
C GLY A 179 -5.17 18.08 -10.28
N ASP A 180 -5.23 18.51 -11.53
CA ASP A 180 -6.51 18.80 -12.20
C ASP A 180 -7.17 17.51 -12.68
N ASP A 181 -8.48 17.42 -12.47
CA ASP A 181 -9.32 16.36 -13.04
C ASP A 181 -10.39 16.98 -13.94
N ARG A 182 -10.44 16.55 -15.19
CA ARG A 182 -11.32 17.16 -16.19
C ARG A 182 -12.22 16.15 -16.91
N ALA A 183 -11.90 14.86 -16.82
CA ALA A 183 -12.56 13.84 -17.64
C ALA A 183 -12.93 12.56 -16.90
N SER A 184 -12.69 12.49 -15.59
CA SER A 184 -13.10 11.30 -14.81
C SER A 184 -14.62 11.17 -14.75
N GLN A 185 -15.09 9.94 -14.83
CA GLN A 185 -16.45 9.56 -14.50
C GLN A 185 -16.63 9.39 -12.98
N THR A 186 -15.57 9.00 -12.30
CA THR A 186 -15.53 8.89 -10.85
C THR A 186 -15.50 10.27 -10.21
N SER A 187 -16.47 10.55 -9.33
CA SER A 187 -16.44 11.78 -8.55
C SER A 187 -15.39 11.72 -7.44
N GLU A 188 -14.88 12.88 -7.01
CA GLU A 188 -13.96 13.03 -5.89
C GLU A 188 -14.43 12.28 -4.63
N LYS A 189 -15.71 12.45 -4.27
CA LYS A 189 -16.32 11.78 -3.12
C LYS A 189 -16.31 10.25 -3.28
N ARG A 190 -16.55 9.75 -4.48
CA ARG A 190 -16.51 8.32 -4.77
C ARG A 190 -15.08 7.77 -4.64
N LEU A 191 -14.09 8.48 -5.20
CA LEU A 191 -12.69 8.12 -5.05
C LEU A 191 -12.27 8.04 -3.58
N GLN A 192 -12.63 9.05 -2.76
CA GLN A 192 -12.36 9.03 -1.32
C GLN A 192 -12.90 7.77 -0.63
N GLN A 193 -14.14 7.36 -0.97
CA GLN A 193 -14.72 6.14 -0.42
C GLN A 193 -13.95 4.88 -0.82
N ILE A 194 -13.40 4.87 -2.04
CA ILE A 194 -12.64 3.73 -2.57
C ILE A 194 -11.27 3.65 -1.89
N VAL A 195 -10.53 4.74 -1.86
CA VAL A 195 -9.17 4.74 -1.25
C VAL A 195 -9.20 4.44 0.25
N ARG A 196 -10.24 4.88 0.97
CA ARG A 196 -10.43 4.53 2.39
C ARG A 196 -10.60 3.03 2.64
N ARG A 197 -11.08 2.28 1.64
CA ARG A 197 -11.30 0.82 1.74
C ARG A 197 -10.09 0.01 1.31
N SER A 198 -9.13 0.64 0.66
CA SER A 198 -7.89 0.00 0.23
C SER A 198 -6.82 0.09 1.31
N ASP A 199 -5.95 -0.91 1.36
CA ASP A 199 -4.77 -0.93 2.23
C ASP A 199 -3.55 -0.24 1.58
N VAL A 200 -3.73 0.33 0.39
CA VAL A 200 -2.68 1.01 -0.38
C VAL A 200 -2.42 2.40 0.19
N LEU A 201 -1.16 2.70 0.48
CA LEU A 201 -0.69 4.05 0.79
C LEU A 201 -0.65 4.88 -0.50
N VAL A 202 -1.44 5.93 -0.61
CA VAL A 202 -1.44 6.77 -1.81
C VAL A 202 -0.64 8.05 -1.55
N TYR A 203 0.37 8.26 -2.36
CA TYR A 203 1.20 9.47 -2.38
C TYR A 203 0.93 10.26 -3.64
N ALA A 204 1.13 11.57 -3.58
CA ALA A 204 1.08 12.42 -4.76
C ALA A 204 2.29 13.35 -4.82
N LEU A 205 2.80 13.54 -6.03
CA LEU A 205 3.78 14.55 -6.37
C LEU A 205 3.13 15.53 -7.33
N GLY A 206 2.73 16.68 -6.80
CA GLY A 206 2.21 17.77 -7.59
C GLY A 206 3.34 18.48 -8.33
N VAL A 207 3.23 18.63 -9.66
CA VAL A 207 4.29 19.26 -10.48
C VAL A 207 3.84 20.63 -10.91
N ASP A 208 4.49 21.67 -10.36
CA ASP A 208 4.23 23.07 -10.66
C ASP A 208 5.33 23.64 -11.58
N ASP A 209 4.94 24.36 -12.58
CA ASP A 209 5.83 25.14 -13.48
C ASP A 209 5.67 26.65 -13.30
N GLY A 210 4.92 27.06 -12.27
CA GLY A 210 4.56 28.45 -12.01
C GLY A 210 3.12 28.80 -12.41
N SER A 211 2.40 27.90 -13.11
CA SER A 211 0.98 28.09 -13.43
C SER A 211 0.02 27.52 -12.38
N GLY A 212 0.58 26.85 -11.36
CA GLY A 212 -0.12 26.33 -10.21
C GLY A 212 -0.33 24.81 -10.25
N VAL A 213 -0.58 24.26 -9.08
CA VAL A 213 -0.94 22.84 -8.84
C VAL A 213 -2.21 22.80 -7.99
N ASN A 214 -3.14 21.94 -8.35
CA ASN A 214 -4.31 21.67 -7.52
C ASN A 214 -3.97 20.68 -6.39
N ALA A 215 -3.06 21.13 -5.50
CA ALA A 215 -2.62 20.31 -4.36
C ALA A 215 -3.78 19.91 -3.43
N ARG A 216 -4.87 20.68 -3.40
CA ARG A 216 -6.05 20.34 -2.61
C ARG A 216 -6.73 19.09 -3.13
N SER A 217 -6.88 18.96 -4.46
CA SER A 217 -7.43 17.76 -5.10
C SER A 217 -6.58 16.55 -4.78
N LEU A 218 -5.24 16.66 -4.87
CA LEU A 218 -4.31 15.57 -4.56
C LEU A 218 -4.42 15.13 -3.10
N ARG A 219 -4.45 16.08 -2.14
CA ARG A 219 -4.54 15.78 -0.70
C ARG A 219 -5.79 15.00 -0.32
N ARG A 220 -6.90 15.21 -1.00
CA ARG A 220 -8.18 14.59 -0.68
C ARG A 220 -8.18 13.06 -0.76
N PHE A 221 -7.33 12.47 -1.59
CA PHE A 221 -7.21 11.02 -1.67
C PHE A 221 -5.91 10.49 -1.05
N THR A 222 -4.90 11.34 -0.79
CA THR A 222 -3.68 10.87 -0.12
C THR A 222 -3.82 10.83 1.40
N ASP A 223 -4.43 11.87 2.00
CA ASP A 223 -4.46 12.03 3.47
C ASP A 223 -5.24 10.90 4.18
N ASP A 224 -6.28 10.39 3.55
CA ASP A 224 -7.12 9.30 4.11
C ASP A 224 -6.38 7.94 4.18
N THR A 225 -5.35 7.75 3.36
CA THR A 225 -4.57 6.49 3.29
C THR A 225 -3.35 6.48 4.21
N GLY A 226 -3.01 7.60 4.82
CA GLY A 226 -1.76 7.77 5.58
C GLY A 226 -0.57 8.18 4.71
N GLY A 227 -0.76 8.37 3.41
CA GLY A 227 0.23 8.96 2.51
C GLY A 227 0.28 10.48 2.59
N ARG A 228 0.89 11.12 1.60
CA ARG A 228 0.98 12.58 1.54
C ARG A 228 1.09 13.11 0.12
N THR A 229 0.82 14.41 -0.01
CA THR A 229 1.09 15.19 -1.21
C THR A 229 2.33 16.07 -1.00
N GLU A 230 3.33 15.95 -1.87
CA GLU A 230 4.43 16.90 -2.02
C GLU A 230 4.25 17.71 -3.30
N VAL A 231 4.77 18.94 -3.33
CA VAL A 231 4.74 19.79 -4.52
C VAL A 231 6.15 20.11 -4.95
N VAL A 232 6.46 19.84 -6.22
CA VAL A 232 7.72 20.19 -6.87
C VAL A 232 7.48 21.42 -7.73
N ASN A 233 8.22 22.49 -7.46
CA ASN A 233 8.17 23.72 -8.23
C ASN A 233 9.38 23.78 -9.19
N GLY A 234 9.21 23.22 -10.37
CA GLY A 234 10.28 22.98 -11.32
C GLY A 234 11.42 22.18 -10.68
N PHE A 235 12.66 22.46 -11.03
CA PHE A 235 13.82 21.78 -10.46
C PHE A 235 14.28 22.35 -9.09
N LYS A 236 13.66 23.45 -8.60
CA LYS A 236 14.13 24.18 -7.42
C LYS A 236 14.10 23.39 -6.12
N ASN A 237 13.06 22.59 -5.90
CA ASN A 237 12.89 21.80 -4.68
C ASN A 237 12.71 20.31 -4.95
N LEU A 238 13.08 19.85 -6.15
CA LEU A 238 12.93 18.45 -6.58
C LEU A 238 13.62 17.49 -5.60
N ASP A 239 14.86 17.81 -5.22
CA ASP A 239 15.63 16.99 -4.28
C ASP A 239 14.95 16.87 -2.92
N THR A 240 14.45 17.97 -2.40
CA THR A 240 13.78 17.97 -1.09
C THR A 240 12.47 17.19 -1.14
N ALA A 241 11.63 17.39 -2.16
CA ALA A 241 10.34 16.73 -2.28
C ALA A 241 10.48 15.23 -2.48
N THR A 242 11.39 14.81 -3.39
CA THR A 242 11.64 13.37 -3.62
C THR A 242 12.27 12.68 -2.42
N SER A 243 13.21 13.35 -1.71
CA SER A 243 13.80 12.80 -0.49
C SER A 243 12.75 12.62 0.63
N ARG A 244 11.82 13.57 0.78
CA ARG A 244 10.73 13.42 1.75
C ARG A 244 9.80 12.25 1.43
N LEU A 245 9.47 12.04 0.16
CA LEU A 245 8.67 10.88 -0.25
C LEU A 245 9.42 9.56 0.00
N ALA A 246 10.72 9.53 -0.34
CA ALA A 246 11.56 8.35 -0.10
C ALA A 246 11.73 8.06 1.39
N ASP A 247 11.96 9.09 2.21
CA ASP A 247 12.05 8.93 3.67
C ASP A 247 10.77 8.31 4.22
N GLU A 248 9.60 8.69 3.72
CA GLU A 248 8.34 8.08 4.13
C GLU A 248 8.15 6.67 3.61
N LEU A 249 8.59 6.39 2.39
CA LEU A 249 8.56 5.03 1.86
C LEU A 249 9.54 4.11 2.59
N ASN A 250 10.68 4.63 3.07
CA ASN A 250 11.74 3.84 3.70
C ASN A 250 11.65 3.81 5.24
N ARG A 251 11.03 4.81 5.87
CA ARG A 251 11.07 5.02 7.33
C ARG A 251 9.66 5.16 7.88
N GLN A 252 9.02 4.05 8.18
CA GLN A 252 7.70 4.00 8.77
C GLN A 252 7.71 3.04 9.95
N TYR A 253 6.78 3.24 10.87
CA TYR A 253 6.49 2.31 11.93
C TYR A 253 5.35 1.38 11.50
N GLN A 254 5.54 0.10 11.65
CA GLN A 254 4.50 -0.89 11.46
C GLN A 254 3.96 -1.32 12.81
N LEU A 255 2.67 -1.19 12.99
CA LEU A 255 1.94 -1.55 14.19
C LEU A 255 0.95 -2.64 13.82
N ALA A 256 0.69 -3.59 14.72
CA ALA A 256 -0.42 -4.50 14.57
C ALA A 256 -1.16 -4.66 15.88
N TYR A 257 -2.49 -4.82 15.80
CA TYR A 257 -3.35 -5.18 16.91
C TYR A 257 -4.32 -6.27 16.47
N VAL A 258 -4.86 -7.00 17.44
CA VAL A 258 -5.85 -8.04 17.15
C VAL A 258 -7.13 -7.42 16.62
N MET A 259 -7.60 -7.89 15.47
CA MET A 259 -8.87 -7.44 14.89
C MET A 259 -10.03 -7.73 15.86
N PRO A 260 -10.79 -6.72 16.29
CA PRO A 260 -12.00 -6.98 17.04
C PRO A 260 -13.02 -7.75 16.18
N SER A 261 -13.65 -8.78 16.75
CA SER A 261 -14.74 -9.50 16.07
C SER A 261 -16.10 -8.83 16.31
N PRO A 262 -17.09 -9.05 15.43
CA PRO A 262 -17.06 -9.87 14.23
C PRO A 262 -16.56 -9.13 13.00
N ARG A 263 -16.21 -9.89 11.94
CA ARG A 263 -16.06 -9.37 10.58
C ARG A 263 -17.44 -8.98 10.07
N ASP A 264 -17.66 -7.71 9.76
CA ASP A 264 -18.99 -7.17 9.45
C ASP A 264 -19.07 -6.45 8.10
N GLY A 265 -17.95 -6.40 7.36
CA GLY A 265 -17.85 -5.75 6.06
C GLY A 265 -18.00 -4.22 6.13
N ARG A 266 -18.02 -3.62 7.34
CA ARG A 266 -18.14 -2.18 7.54
C ARG A 266 -16.78 -1.52 7.72
N TRP A 267 -16.76 -0.23 7.46
CA TRP A 267 -15.58 0.58 7.69
C TRP A 267 -15.47 0.98 9.17
N HIS A 268 -14.29 0.77 9.76
CA HIS A 268 -13.96 1.05 11.15
C HIS A 268 -12.87 2.12 11.22
N PRO A 269 -13.12 3.25 11.90
CA PRO A 269 -12.13 4.30 12.05
C PRO A 269 -11.01 3.89 12.99
N ILE A 270 -9.78 4.17 12.55
CA ILE A 270 -8.56 4.01 13.35
C ILE A 270 -7.98 5.39 13.64
N ASN A 271 -7.49 5.58 14.86
CA ASN A 271 -6.67 6.73 15.22
C ASN A 271 -5.35 6.24 15.81
N VAL A 272 -4.25 6.83 15.36
CA VAL A 272 -2.89 6.57 15.87
C VAL A 272 -2.33 7.85 16.46
N GLU A 273 -1.95 7.81 17.71
CA GLU A 273 -1.33 8.91 18.42
C GLU A 273 0.07 8.53 18.93
N VAL A 274 0.93 9.51 19.09
CA VAL A 274 2.24 9.36 19.73
C VAL A 274 2.32 10.25 20.96
N ARG A 275 2.78 9.69 22.07
CA ARG A 275 2.89 10.40 23.35
C ARG A 275 3.92 11.53 23.35
N LYS A 276 4.82 11.55 22.36
CA LYS A 276 5.84 12.58 22.16
C LYS A 276 5.19 13.89 21.69
N ARG A 277 5.49 15.00 22.37
CA ARG A 277 4.99 16.32 21.97
C ARG A 277 5.71 16.87 20.74
N GLY A 278 5.01 17.68 19.96
CA GLY A 278 5.60 18.39 18.81
C GLY A 278 5.82 17.53 17.57
N VAL A 279 5.15 16.38 17.50
CA VAL A 279 5.16 15.49 16.32
C VAL A 279 3.77 15.44 15.68
N VAL A 280 3.76 15.10 14.41
CA VAL A 280 2.56 14.80 13.62
C VAL A 280 2.62 13.34 13.22
N VAL A 281 1.52 12.62 13.42
CA VAL A 281 1.36 11.22 13.02
C VAL A 281 0.47 11.16 11.80
N ARG A 282 0.89 10.40 10.79
CA ARG A 282 0.06 10.04 9.65
C ARG A 282 -0.06 8.53 9.59
N ALA A 283 -1.27 8.06 9.50
CA ALA A 283 -1.64 6.66 9.34
C ALA A 283 -2.97 6.60 8.59
N ARG A 284 -3.35 5.42 8.14
CA ARG A 284 -4.68 5.22 7.56
C ARG A 284 -5.77 5.61 8.57
N SER A 285 -6.85 6.23 8.07
CA SER A 285 -7.95 6.70 8.93
C SER A 285 -8.93 5.61 9.35
N GLY A 286 -8.80 4.40 8.81
CA GLY A 286 -9.65 3.25 9.09
C GLY A 286 -9.43 2.12 8.11
N TYR A 287 -10.25 1.07 8.21
CA TYR A 287 -10.23 -0.09 7.31
C TYR A 287 -11.61 -0.74 7.23
N VAL A 288 -11.81 -1.60 6.25
CA VAL A 288 -13.01 -2.45 6.17
C VAL A 288 -12.70 -3.80 6.82
N ARG A 289 -13.52 -4.20 7.75
CA ARG A 289 -13.36 -5.47 8.48
C ARG A 289 -13.96 -6.62 7.66
N HIS A 290 -13.10 -7.24 6.81
CA HIS A 290 -13.46 -8.36 5.91
C HIS A 290 -13.34 -9.72 6.58
#